data_246091ff806b12281cbaadcf89e2a753
#
_entry.id   246091ff806b12281cbaadcf89e2a753
#
_cell.length_a   1.000
_cell.length_b   1.000
_cell.length_c   1.000
_cell.angle_alpha   90.00
_cell.angle_beta   90.00
_cell.angle_gamma   90.00
#
_symmetry.space_group_name_H-M   'P 1'
#
loop_
_entity.id
_entity.type
_entity.pdbx_description
1 polymer ?
#
loop_
_entity_poly.entity_id
_entity_poly.type
_entity_poly.pdbx_seq_one_letter_code
_entity_poly.pdbx_strand_id
1 'polypeptide(L)'
;LGQLIYLKVTYHVFLFKFKSEGKLTQNPRILSFSPYLWWKNKKNTMNVRIDESWRKRLQEEFDKPYFERLTAFVRNEYAHAHVLPPGSRIFYIFNVCPFDKVKVVILGQDPYPTPGQYYGVCFSVPDGTPVPGSLANIFQEIHQDLGKPVPASGNLDRWVEQGVFSLNSVLTVRAYETGSHRNVGWETFTDAVIRKLSEEREHLVFMLWGNYAKAKKNLIDGKKHLILEAAHPSPRSAEHGFLGCKHFSKANTYLKSNGIQEIDW
;
A
#
# COMPACT_ATOMS: atom_id res chain seq x y z
N LEU A 1 -52.13 -6.67 -11.53
CA LEU A 1 -51.84 -7.01 -10.12
C LEU A 1 -50.78 -8.12 -10.16
N GLY A 2 -49.52 -7.76 -10.03
CA GLY A 2 -48.41 -8.70 -9.99
C GLY A 2 -48.12 -9.12 -8.56
N GLN A 3 -48.10 -10.42 -8.29
CA GLN A 3 -47.68 -10.97 -7.02
C GLN A 3 -46.14 -10.88 -6.89
N LEU A 4 -45.69 -10.34 -5.77
CA LEU A 4 -44.29 -10.40 -5.34
C LEU A 4 -44.03 -11.74 -4.61
N ILE A 5 -43.13 -12.54 -5.15
CA ILE A 5 -42.66 -13.76 -4.49
C ILE A 5 -41.29 -13.44 -3.87
N TYR A 6 -41.19 -13.58 -2.55
CA TYR A 6 -39.93 -13.45 -1.79
C TYR A 6 -39.26 -14.83 -1.70
N LEU A 7 -38.09 -14.97 -2.30
CA LEU A 7 -37.21 -16.11 -2.06
C LEU A 7 -36.07 -15.66 -1.14
N LYS A 8 -36.09 -16.16 0.08
CA LYS A 8 -35.06 -15.91 1.08
C LYS A 8 -33.93 -16.95 0.89
N VAL A 9 -32.84 -16.57 0.26
CA VAL A 9 -31.61 -17.36 0.24
C VAL A 9 -30.61 -16.65 1.14
N THR A 10 -29.90 -17.39 1.95
CA THR A 10 -29.25 -17.06 3.21
C THR A 10 -28.24 -15.89 3.17
N TYR A 11 -28.05 -15.13 2.11
CA TYR A 11 -27.17 -13.94 2.10
C TYR A 11 -27.50 -12.80 1.12
N HIS A 12 -28.58 -12.90 0.26
CA HIS A 12 -28.95 -11.74 -0.58
C HIS A 12 -30.42 -11.79 -0.98
N VAL A 13 -31.11 -10.64 -0.92
CA VAL A 13 -32.48 -10.48 -1.42
C VAL A 13 -32.41 -9.97 -2.85
N PHE A 14 -32.94 -10.75 -3.81
CA PHE A 14 -33.10 -10.31 -5.21
C PHE A 14 -34.58 -10.08 -5.50
N LEU A 15 -34.89 -8.91 -6.06
CA LEU A 15 -36.22 -8.57 -6.59
C LEU A 15 -36.26 -8.83 -8.10
N PHE A 16 -37.13 -9.76 -8.53
CA PHE A 16 -37.46 -9.95 -9.94
C PHE A 16 -38.87 -9.49 -10.22
N LYS A 17 -39.06 -8.69 -11.27
CA LYS A 17 -40.34 -8.29 -11.79
C LYS A 17 -40.64 -9.11 -13.04
N PHE A 18 -41.68 -9.97 -12.99
CA PHE A 18 -42.15 -10.69 -14.16
C PHE A 18 -43.37 -10.01 -14.74
N LYS A 19 -43.39 -9.80 -16.06
CA LYS A 19 -44.58 -9.47 -16.83
C LYS A 19 -45.30 -10.76 -17.20
N SER A 20 -46.59 -10.83 -16.92
CA SER A 20 -47.42 -11.97 -17.24
C SER A 20 -47.77 -12.00 -18.72
N GLU A 21 -47.28 -12.98 -19.46
CA GLU A 21 -48.01 -13.54 -20.63
C GLU A 21 -47.65 -15.03 -20.75
N GLY A 22 -48.72 -15.79 -20.75
CA GLY A 22 -48.99 -17.17 -20.67
C GLY A 22 -48.05 -18.20 -21.32
N LYS A 23 -48.00 -19.31 -20.64
CA LYS A 23 -47.76 -20.73 -20.85
C LYS A 23 -46.52 -21.26 -20.14
N LEU A 24 -46.78 -21.97 -19.06
CA LEU A 24 -45.85 -22.85 -18.34
C LEU A 24 -45.59 -24.09 -19.19
N THR A 25 -44.39 -24.23 -19.74
CA THR A 25 -43.85 -25.53 -20.14
C THR A 25 -43.01 -26.09 -19.01
N GLN A 26 -43.41 -27.27 -18.52
CA GLN A 26 -42.66 -28.01 -17.50
C GLN A 26 -41.36 -28.51 -18.09
N ASN A 27 -40.25 -27.86 -17.71
CA ASN A 27 -38.95 -28.48 -17.63
C ASN A 27 -38.02 -27.61 -16.73
N PRO A 28 -37.91 -27.90 -15.43
CA PRO A 28 -36.97 -27.21 -14.57
C PRO A 28 -35.58 -27.80 -14.79
N ARG A 29 -34.84 -27.35 -15.80
CA ARG A 29 -33.40 -27.41 -15.73
C ARG A 29 -33.01 -26.46 -14.61
N ILE A 30 -32.79 -27.01 -13.41
CA ILE A 30 -32.07 -26.33 -12.34
C ILE A 30 -30.67 -26.10 -12.86
N LEU A 31 -30.47 -24.95 -13.51
CA LEU A 31 -29.13 -24.42 -13.69
C LEU A 31 -28.60 -24.13 -12.28
N SER A 32 -27.76 -25.04 -11.78
CA SER A 32 -27.00 -24.78 -10.57
C SER A 32 -26.16 -23.55 -10.83
N PHE A 33 -26.66 -22.41 -10.40
CA PHE A 33 -25.92 -21.15 -10.40
C PHE A 33 -24.82 -21.30 -9.34
N SER A 34 -23.63 -21.73 -9.76
CA SER A 34 -22.45 -21.67 -8.92
C SER A 34 -22.07 -20.18 -8.82
N PRO A 35 -22.12 -19.59 -7.63
CA PRO A 35 -21.62 -18.23 -7.40
C PRO A 35 -20.18 -18.06 -7.89
N TYR A 36 -19.43 -19.17 -7.89
CA TYR A 36 -18.06 -19.27 -8.38
C TYR A 36 -17.94 -19.07 -9.91
N LEU A 37 -18.90 -19.61 -10.70
CA LEU A 37 -18.92 -19.45 -12.16
C LEU A 37 -19.38 -18.05 -12.58
N TRP A 38 -20.29 -17.43 -11.84
CA TRP A 38 -20.71 -16.05 -12.06
C TRP A 38 -19.58 -15.06 -11.80
N TRP A 39 -18.79 -15.32 -10.75
CA TRP A 39 -17.60 -14.53 -10.42
C TRP A 39 -16.50 -14.67 -11.49
N LYS A 40 -16.28 -15.87 -12.03
CA LYS A 40 -15.26 -16.14 -13.05
C LYS A 40 -15.54 -15.50 -14.41
N ASN A 41 -16.82 -15.21 -14.71
CA ASN A 41 -17.24 -14.55 -15.97
C ASN A 41 -17.31 -13.03 -15.88
N LYS A 42 -17.24 -12.42 -14.69
CA LYS A 42 -17.09 -10.97 -14.52
C LYS A 42 -15.60 -10.61 -14.56
N LYS A 43 -14.98 -10.68 -15.74
CA LYS A 43 -13.70 -10.01 -16.01
C LYS A 43 -13.86 -8.49 -16.01
N ASN A 44 -14.34 -7.90 -14.92
CA ASN A 44 -14.03 -6.53 -14.56
C ASN A 44 -12.70 -6.55 -13.82
N THR A 45 -11.63 -6.92 -14.52
CA THR A 45 -10.28 -6.71 -14.03
C THR A 45 -10.16 -5.22 -13.71
N MET A 46 -10.00 -4.90 -12.42
CA MET A 46 -9.76 -3.51 -12.06
C MET A 46 -8.46 -3.06 -12.71
N ASN A 47 -8.55 -2.08 -13.58
CA ASN A 47 -7.40 -1.55 -14.28
C ASN A 47 -6.68 -0.56 -13.35
N VAL A 48 -5.91 -1.11 -12.41
CA VAL A 48 -5.00 -0.33 -11.57
C VAL A 48 -3.80 0.04 -12.44
N ARG A 49 -3.61 1.34 -12.66
CA ARG A 49 -2.46 1.85 -13.44
C ARG A 49 -1.23 1.91 -12.56
N ILE A 50 -0.38 0.89 -12.68
CA ILE A 50 0.93 0.78 -12.05
C ILE A 50 1.94 0.25 -13.07
N ASP A 51 3.23 0.40 -12.79
CA ASP A 51 4.29 -0.15 -13.63
C ASP A 51 4.07 -1.65 -13.89
N GLU A 52 4.38 -2.10 -15.10
CA GLU A 52 4.10 -3.46 -15.57
C GLU A 52 4.81 -4.53 -14.73
N SER A 53 5.99 -4.23 -14.18
CA SER A 53 6.74 -5.13 -13.32
C SER A 53 5.98 -5.46 -12.01
N TRP A 54 5.23 -4.48 -11.48
CA TRP A 54 4.34 -4.66 -10.36
C TRP A 54 3.02 -5.31 -10.77
N ARG A 55 2.44 -4.86 -11.88
CA ARG A 55 1.13 -5.32 -12.34
C ARG A 55 1.10 -6.83 -12.55
N LYS A 56 2.12 -7.39 -13.19
CA LYS A 56 2.25 -8.85 -13.39
C LYS A 56 2.22 -9.64 -12.10
N ARG A 57 2.80 -9.11 -11.03
CA ARG A 57 2.94 -9.80 -9.75
C ARG A 57 1.74 -9.61 -8.82
N LEU A 58 1.00 -8.51 -9.01
CA LEU A 58 -0.12 -8.13 -8.14
C LEU A 58 -1.49 -8.33 -8.80
N GLN A 59 -1.56 -8.80 -10.05
CA GLN A 59 -2.83 -8.98 -10.75
C GLN A 59 -3.81 -9.87 -9.97
N GLU A 60 -3.32 -10.94 -9.36
CA GLU A 60 -4.16 -11.82 -8.54
C GLU A 60 -4.75 -11.10 -7.32
N GLU A 61 -4.02 -10.14 -6.74
CA GLU A 61 -4.53 -9.34 -5.61
C GLU A 61 -5.67 -8.42 -6.05
N PHE A 62 -5.57 -7.81 -7.24
CA PHE A 62 -6.60 -6.94 -7.79
C PHE A 62 -7.90 -7.69 -8.12
N ASP A 63 -7.79 -8.99 -8.37
CA ASP A 63 -8.94 -9.85 -8.71
C ASP A 63 -9.60 -10.46 -7.46
N LYS A 64 -9.06 -10.24 -6.25
CA LYS A 64 -9.61 -10.78 -5.00
C LYS A 64 -10.82 -9.99 -4.49
N PRO A 65 -11.79 -10.65 -3.84
CA PRO A 65 -12.98 -9.99 -3.31
C PRO A 65 -12.71 -8.87 -2.29
N TYR A 66 -11.62 -8.96 -1.54
CA TYR A 66 -11.27 -7.89 -0.61
C TYR A 66 -10.88 -6.60 -1.34
N PHE A 67 -10.20 -6.72 -2.49
CA PHE A 67 -9.77 -5.56 -3.26
C PHE A 67 -10.96 -4.87 -3.96
N GLU A 68 -11.98 -5.63 -4.38
CA GLU A 68 -13.25 -5.07 -4.87
C GLU A 68 -13.94 -4.25 -3.77
N ARG A 69 -14.04 -4.82 -2.54
CA ARG A 69 -14.61 -4.10 -1.38
C ARG A 69 -13.80 -2.85 -1.03
N LEU A 70 -12.48 -2.96 -1.00
CA LEU A 70 -11.57 -1.84 -0.77
C LEU A 70 -11.80 -0.71 -1.77
N THR A 71 -11.90 -1.06 -3.06
CA THR A 71 -12.12 -0.07 -4.12
C THR A 71 -13.48 0.60 -4.01
N ALA A 72 -14.53 -0.17 -3.68
CA ALA A 72 -15.86 0.38 -3.44
C ALA A 72 -15.85 1.37 -2.27
N PHE A 73 -15.20 0.99 -1.16
CA PHE A 73 -15.01 1.85 0.01
C PHE A 73 -14.27 3.15 -0.37
N VAL A 74 -13.10 3.03 -1.01
CA VAL A 74 -12.27 4.18 -1.38
C VAL A 74 -13.02 5.14 -2.32
N ARG A 75 -13.74 4.61 -3.31
CA ARG A 75 -14.57 5.44 -4.22
C ARG A 75 -15.66 6.19 -3.47
N ASN A 76 -16.32 5.51 -2.51
CA ASN A 76 -17.33 6.14 -1.67
C ASN A 76 -16.73 7.27 -0.81
N GLU A 77 -15.55 7.03 -0.23
CA GLU A 77 -14.84 8.04 0.54
C GLU A 77 -14.49 9.28 -0.29
N TYR A 78 -13.95 9.11 -1.50
CA TYR A 78 -13.67 10.24 -2.40
C TYR A 78 -14.92 11.01 -2.85
N ALA A 79 -16.09 10.36 -2.86
CA ALA A 79 -17.34 11.02 -3.22
C ALA A 79 -17.95 11.86 -2.07
N HIS A 80 -17.60 11.54 -0.80
CA HIS A 80 -18.28 12.13 0.36
C HIS A 80 -17.34 12.81 1.37
N ALA A 81 -16.02 12.63 1.24
CA ALA A 81 -15.02 13.16 2.15
C ALA A 81 -13.81 13.72 1.41
N HIS A 82 -13.04 14.58 2.08
CA HIS A 82 -11.74 15.02 1.56
C HIS A 82 -10.69 13.95 1.86
N VAL A 83 -10.37 13.13 0.86
CA VAL A 83 -9.42 12.01 0.97
C VAL A 83 -8.06 12.38 0.39
N LEU A 84 -7.00 11.96 1.05
CA LEU A 84 -5.61 12.14 0.66
C LEU A 84 -4.92 10.77 0.47
N PRO A 85 -3.98 10.65 -0.49
CA PRO A 85 -3.63 11.59 -1.56
C PRO A 85 -4.73 11.67 -2.63
N PRO A 86 -4.66 12.55 -3.64
CA PRO A 86 -5.54 12.49 -4.81
C PRO A 86 -5.46 11.12 -5.48
N GLY A 87 -6.55 10.65 -6.10
CA GLY A 87 -6.64 9.31 -6.68
C GLY A 87 -5.50 8.95 -7.64
N SER A 88 -4.96 9.94 -8.37
CA SER A 88 -3.80 9.76 -9.26
C SER A 88 -2.47 9.47 -8.52
N ARG A 89 -2.42 9.71 -7.22
CA ARG A 89 -1.21 9.54 -6.40
C ARG A 89 -1.27 8.33 -5.45
N ILE A 90 -2.40 7.61 -5.36
CA ILE A 90 -2.53 6.43 -4.47
C ILE A 90 -1.43 5.40 -4.75
N PHE A 91 -1.20 5.11 -6.03
CA PHE A 91 -0.21 4.12 -6.48
C PHE A 91 1.06 4.75 -7.06
N TYR A 92 1.36 6.00 -6.71
CA TYR A 92 2.47 6.74 -7.31
C TYR A 92 3.81 6.01 -7.12
N ILE A 93 4.13 5.52 -5.93
CA ILE A 93 5.37 4.81 -5.64
C ILE A 93 5.58 3.57 -6.54
N PHE A 94 4.50 2.87 -6.90
CA PHE A 94 4.55 1.70 -7.80
C PHE A 94 4.85 2.08 -9.25
N ASN A 95 4.62 3.34 -9.65
CA ASN A 95 4.93 3.83 -10.99
C ASN A 95 6.37 4.35 -11.11
N VAL A 96 6.90 4.94 -10.04
CA VAL A 96 8.20 5.60 -10.05
C VAL A 96 9.34 4.72 -9.55
N CYS A 97 9.00 3.62 -8.84
CA CYS A 97 9.96 2.59 -8.41
C CYS A 97 9.53 1.20 -8.90
N PRO A 98 9.95 0.77 -10.11
CA PRO A 98 9.68 -0.56 -10.63
C PRO A 98 10.15 -1.68 -9.69
N PHE A 99 9.43 -2.81 -9.68
CA PHE A 99 9.70 -3.95 -8.79
C PHE A 99 11.17 -4.40 -8.81
N ASP A 100 11.73 -4.49 -10.02
CA ASP A 100 13.09 -5.00 -10.21
C ASP A 100 14.17 -3.98 -9.83
N LYS A 101 13.81 -2.72 -9.59
CA LYS A 101 14.69 -1.64 -9.14
C LYS A 101 14.75 -1.50 -7.62
N VAL A 102 13.82 -2.12 -6.89
CA VAL A 102 13.78 -2.01 -5.42
C VAL A 102 15.06 -2.56 -4.80
N LYS A 103 15.68 -1.79 -3.92
CA LYS A 103 16.86 -2.15 -3.10
C LYS A 103 16.57 -2.02 -1.61
N VAL A 104 15.86 -0.96 -1.24
CA VAL A 104 15.47 -0.67 0.16
C VAL A 104 13.98 -0.49 0.24
N VAL A 105 13.35 -1.08 1.25
CA VAL A 105 11.93 -0.93 1.55
C VAL A 105 11.80 -0.21 2.89
N ILE A 106 11.13 0.94 2.91
CA ILE A 106 10.80 1.67 4.13
C ILE A 106 9.29 1.56 4.33
N LEU A 107 8.85 1.10 5.51
CA LEU A 107 7.42 0.94 5.80
C LEU A 107 6.92 2.05 6.73
N GLY A 108 5.93 2.79 6.25
CA GLY A 108 5.14 3.72 7.04
C GLY A 108 3.74 3.19 7.34
N GLN A 109 2.95 4.01 8.01
CA GLN A 109 1.62 3.64 8.45
C GLN A 109 0.55 4.11 7.44
N ASP A 110 0.27 5.38 7.39
CA ASP A 110 -0.71 6.05 6.53
C ASP A 110 -0.14 7.39 5.99
N PRO A 111 -0.71 7.95 4.93
CA PRO A 111 -0.25 9.23 4.39
C PRO A 111 -0.39 10.35 5.42
N TYR A 112 0.39 11.41 5.25
CA TYR A 112 0.17 12.63 6.03
C TYR A 112 -1.27 13.11 5.85
N PRO A 113 -2.02 13.35 6.95
CA PRO A 113 -3.42 13.75 6.87
C PRO A 113 -3.61 15.24 6.60
N THR A 114 -2.55 16.04 6.64
CA THR A 114 -2.61 17.48 6.39
C THR A 114 -2.59 17.76 4.87
N PRO A 115 -3.59 18.47 4.32
CA PRO A 115 -3.56 18.89 2.93
C PRO A 115 -2.26 19.61 2.54
N GLY A 116 -1.72 19.26 1.37
CA GLY A 116 -0.43 19.80 0.91
C GLY A 116 0.80 19.00 1.33
N GLN A 117 0.69 18.10 2.33
CA GLN A 117 1.82 17.26 2.78
C GLN A 117 1.86 15.87 2.11
N TYR A 118 0.81 15.45 1.44
CA TYR A 118 0.78 14.16 0.76
C TYR A 118 1.59 14.18 -0.53
N TYR A 119 2.29 13.10 -0.84
CA TYR A 119 3.07 13.01 -2.07
C TYR A 119 2.86 11.69 -2.84
N GLY A 120 2.48 10.60 -2.17
CA GLY A 120 2.37 9.26 -2.75
C GLY A 120 3.61 8.40 -2.55
N VAL A 121 4.61 8.95 -1.82
CA VAL A 121 5.79 8.27 -1.28
C VAL A 121 5.78 8.48 0.23
N CYS A 122 5.92 7.42 1.00
CA CYS A 122 5.89 7.52 2.46
C CYS A 122 6.99 8.45 2.98
N PHE A 123 6.68 9.28 3.97
CA PHE A 123 7.50 10.35 4.55
C PHE A 123 7.80 11.54 3.62
N SER A 124 7.65 11.42 2.30
CA SER A 124 7.92 12.48 1.35
C SER A 124 6.83 13.57 1.37
N VAL A 125 7.23 14.80 1.13
CA VAL A 125 6.33 15.94 0.89
C VAL A 125 6.73 16.65 -0.40
N PRO A 126 5.79 17.39 -1.04
CA PRO A 126 6.13 18.20 -2.22
C PRO A 126 7.19 19.26 -1.91
N ASP A 127 7.95 19.67 -2.93
CA ASP A 127 8.86 20.82 -2.82
C ASP A 127 8.12 22.07 -2.33
N GLY A 128 8.80 22.85 -1.50
CA GLY A 128 8.24 24.06 -0.89
C GLY A 128 7.30 23.80 0.29
N THR A 129 7.01 22.53 0.61
CA THR A 129 6.24 22.18 1.81
C THR A 129 7.17 22.13 3.04
N PRO A 130 6.77 22.68 4.18
CA PRO A 130 7.54 22.55 5.42
C PRO A 130 7.80 21.09 5.76
N VAL A 131 9.04 20.74 6.10
CA VAL A 131 9.45 19.37 6.43
C VAL A 131 8.76 18.90 7.70
N PRO A 132 7.94 17.80 7.65
CA PRO A 132 7.28 17.28 8.85
C PRO A 132 8.27 16.71 9.86
N GLY A 133 7.89 16.71 11.14
CA GLY A 133 8.78 16.32 12.24
C GLY A 133 9.37 14.91 12.11
N SER A 134 8.62 13.94 11.58
CA SER A 134 9.18 12.60 11.33
C SER A 134 10.26 12.61 10.26
N LEU A 135 10.08 13.37 9.19
CA LEU A 135 11.07 13.51 8.12
C LEU A 135 12.28 14.32 8.59
N ALA A 136 12.07 15.35 9.41
CA ALA A 136 13.18 16.10 10.03
C ALA A 136 14.08 15.18 10.87
N ASN A 137 13.50 14.28 11.66
CA ASN A 137 14.27 13.30 12.44
C ASN A 137 14.97 12.27 11.54
N ILE A 138 14.38 11.89 10.42
CA ILE A 138 15.04 11.03 9.42
C ILE A 138 16.29 11.74 8.87
N PHE A 139 16.18 13.00 8.49
CA PHE A 139 17.30 13.78 7.99
C PHE A 139 18.37 14.01 9.07
N GLN A 140 17.96 14.24 10.32
CA GLN A 140 18.88 14.34 11.45
C GLN A 140 19.68 13.04 11.64
N GLU A 141 19.02 11.88 11.58
CA GLU A 141 19.70 10.59 11.71
C GLU A 141 20.67 10.36 10.54
N ILE A 142 20.29 10.69 9.31
CA ILE A 142 21.20 10.62 8.14
C ILE A 142 22.43 11.51 8.35
N HIS A 143 22.23 12.72 8.87
CA HIS A 143 23.33 13.63 9.17
C HIS A 143 24.27 13.05 10.23
N GLN A 144 23.73 12.49 11.30
CA GLN A 144 24.51 11.88 12.39
C GLN A 144 25.22 10.59 11.97
N ASP A 145 24.60 9.76 11.13
CA ASP A 145 25.11 8.46 10.69
C ASP A 145 26.15 8.60 9.58
N LEU A 146 25.93 9.50 8.62
CA LEU A 146 26.71 9.59 7.38
C LEU A 146 27.43 10.93 7.18
N GLY A 147 27.23 11.91 8.05
CA GLY A 147 27.82 13.26 7.91
C GLY A 147 27.22 14.07 6.73
N LYS A 148 26.11 13.61 6.13
CA LYS A 148 25.48 14.29 4.99
C LYS A 148 24.78 15.58 5.43
N PRO A 149 24.75 16.64 4.61
CA PRO A 149 24.01 17.85 4.93
C PRO A 149 22.51 17.56 4.99
N VAL A 150 21.79 18.24 5.90
CA VAL A 150 20.33 18.17 5.95
C VAL A 150 19.73 18.83 4.70
N PRO A 151 18.89 18.13 3.91
CA PRO A 151 18.29 18.70 2.71
C PRO A 151 17.32 19.85 3.05
N ALA A 152 17.27 20.86 2.19
CA ALA A 152 16.28 21.95 2.29
C ALA A 152 14.86 21.49 1.87
N SER A 153 14.75 20.51 0.97
CA SER A 153 13.48 19.96 0.49
C SER A 153 13.15 18.63 1.18
N GLY A 154 11.87 18.44 1.48
CA GLY A 154 11.32 17.16 1.96
C GLY A 154 10.88 16.21 0.85
N ASN A 155 11.20 16.52 -0.42
CA ASN A 155 10.93 15.62 -1.54
C ASN A 155 11.98 14.50 -1.59
N LEU A 156 11.51 13.24 -1.58
CA LEU A 156 12.36 12.04 -1.54
C LEU A 156 12.45 11.33 -2.91
N ASP A 157 12.07 11.95 -4.01
CA ASP A 157 12.14 11.34 -5.34
C ASP A 157 13.56 10.86 -5.68
N ARG A 158 14.60 11.60 -5.26
CA ARG A 158 15.99 11.17 -5.42
C ARG A 158 16.33 9.82 -4.77
N TRP A 159 15.62 9.45 -3.70
CA TRP A 159 15.78 8.12 -3.09
C TRP A 159 15.05 7.06 -3.91
N VAL A 160 13.82 7.40 -4.37
CA VAL A 160 12.99 6.51 -5.18
C VAL A 160 13.70 6.14 -6.49
N GLU A 161 14.32 7.10 -7.16
CA GLU A 161 15.11 6.90 -8.39
C GLU A 161 16.27 5.91 -8.19
N GLN A 162 16.81 5.82 -6.99
CA GLN A 162 17.88 4.88 -6.62
C GLN A 162 17.38 3.50 -6.17
N GLY A 163 16.06 3.31 -6.04
CA GLY A 163 15.45 2.04 -5.64
C GLY A 163 14.99 1.98 -4.18
N VAL A 164 14.76 3.13 -3.54
CA VAL A 164 14.12 3.17 -2.23
C VAL A 164 12.60 3.17 -2.40
N PHE A 165 11.97 2.04 -2.10
CA PHE A 165 10.53 1.84 -2.13
C PHE A 165 9.91 2.18 -0.77
N SER A 166 9.53 3.45 -0.58
CA SER A 166 8.94 3.94 0.66
C SER A 166 7.42 3.85 0.60
N LEU A 167 6.85 2.82 1.26
CA LEU A 167 5.46 2.40 1.18
C LEU A 167 4.73 2.64 2.49
N ASN A 168 3.55 3.27 2.43
CA ASN A 168 2.60 3.24 3.54
C ASN A 168 1.81 1.92 3.55
N SER A 169 1.49 1.40 4.72
CA SER A 169 0.65 0.20 4.87
C SER A 169 -0.81 0.49 4.51
N VAL A 170 -1.27 1.72 4.72
CA VAL A 170 -2.58 2.25 4.31
C VAL A 170 -2.34 3.35 3.29
N LEU A 171 -2.94 3.26 2.10
CA LEU A 171 -2.60 4.17 1.00
C LEU A 171 -3.49 5.42 0.89
N THR A 172 -4.55 5.49 1.70
CA THR A 172 -5.46 6.65 1.73
C THR A 172 -5.84 7.02 3.16
N VAL A 173 -6.20 8.28 3.37
CA VAL A 173 -6.62 8.81 4.67
C VAL A 173 -7.59 9.97 4.47
N ARG A 174 -8.55 10.20 5.36
CA ARG A 174 -9.31 11.45 5.37
C ARG A 174 -8.41 12.58 5.86
N ALA A 175 -8.59 13.77 5.26
CA ALA A 175 -7.88 14.97 5.70
C ALA A 175 -8.11 15.19 7.20
N TYR A 176 -7.02 15.44 7.92
CA TYR A 176 -6.97 15.69 9.37
C TYR A 176 -7.33 14.47 10.27
N GLU A 177 -7.63 13.28 9.70
CA GLU A 177 -8.06 12.10 10.46
C GLU A 177 -7.08 10.94 10.31
N THR A 178 -5.93 10.99 10.99
CA THR A 178 -4.93 9.90 10.97
C THR A 178 -5.57 8.54 11.28
N GLY A 179 -5.29 7.56 10.43
CA GLY A 179 -5.78 6.18 10.60
C GLY A 179 -7.24 5.95 10.23
N SER A 180 -7.94 6.92 9.63
CA SER A 180 -9.36 6.83 9.25
C SER A 180 -9.66 5.68 8.27
N HIS A 181 -8.67 5.24 7.47
CA HIS A 181 -8.83 4.15 6.52
C HIS A 181 -8.09 2.87 6.90
N ARG A 182 -7.84 2.65 8.21
CA ARG A 182 -7.29 1.38 8.71
C ARG A 182 -8.32 0.25 8.62
N ASN A 183 -7.84 -0.97 8.44
CA ASN A 183 -8.63 -2.20 8.45
C ASN A 183 -9.72 -2.26 7.36
N VAL A 184 -9.60 -1.49 6.30
CA VAL A 184 -10.54 -1.51 5.17
C VAL A 184 -10.05 -2.38 4.00
N GLY A 185 -8.83 -2.93 4.11
CA GLY A 185 -8.25 -3.81 3.10
C GLY A 185 -6.89 -3.35 2.56
N TRP A 186 -6.46 -2.12 2.83
CA TRP A 186 -5.15 -1.63 2.41
C TRP A 186 -4.01 -2.47 2.95
N GLU A 187 -4.08 -2.84 4.24
CA GLU A 187 -3.05 -3.64 4.89
C GLU A 187 -2.92 -5.03 4.25
N THR A 188 -4.04 -5.64 3.83
CA THR A 188 -4.03 -6.91 3.10
C THR A 188 -3.28 -6.79 1.79
N PHE A 189 -3.51 -5.71 1.04
CA PHE A 189 -2.85 -5.43 -0.23
C PHE A 189 -1.35 -5.17 -0.02
N THR A 190 -0.99 -4.28 0.89
CA THR A 190 0.42 -3.92 1.12
C THR A 190 1.22 -5.05 1.76
N ASP A 191 0.59 -5.92 2.55
CA ASP A 191 1.19 -7.16 3.04
C ASP A 191 1.51 -8.12 1.89
N ALA A 192 0.65 -8.22 0.88
CA ALA A 192 0.94 -9.00 -0.32
C ALA A 192 2.12 -8.41 -1.12
N VAL A 193 2.23 -7.08 -1.21
CA VAL A 193 3.38 -6.38 -1.81
C VAL A 193 4.69 -6.75 -1.09
N ILE A 194 4.70 -6.71 0.24
CA ILE A 194 5.87 -7.05 1.06
C ILE A 194 6.26 -8.52 0.84
N ARG A 195 5.28 -9.45 0.85
CA ARG A 195 5.54 -10.87 0.58
C ARG A 195 6.14 -11.09 -0.81
N LYS A 196 5.58 -10.45 -1.84
CA LYS A 196 6.11 -10.56 -3.22
C LYS A 196 7.55 -10.07 -3.33
N LEU A 197 7.90 -8.97 -2.68
CA LEU A 197 9.28 -8.49 -2.61
C LEU A 197 10.17 -9.52 -1.89
N SER A 198 9.72 -10.04 -0.75
CA SER A 198 10.48 -11.01 0.03
C SER A 198 10.65 -12.36 -0.69
N GLU A 199 9.65 -12.81 -1.42
CA GLU A 199 9.68 -14.09 -2.14
C GLU A 199 10.52 -14.04 -3.41
N GLU A 200 10.34 -12.98 -4.22
CA GLU A 200 10.85 -12.91 -5.60
C GLU A 200 12.15 -12.10 -5.75
N ARG A 201 12.59 -11.42 -4.69
CA ARG A 201 13.84 -10.66 -4.69
C ARG A 201 14.83 -11.25 -3.69
N GLU A 202 16.08 -10.81 -3.78
CA GLU A 202 17.16 -11.15 -2.87
C GLU A 202 17.93 -9.90 -2.46
N HIS A 203 18.56 -9.97 -1.29
CA HIS A 203 19.43 -8.91 -0.76
C HIS A 203 18.77 -7.53 -0.66
N LEU A 204 17.44 -7.49 -0.41
CA LEU A 204 16.78 -6.24 -0.08
C LEU A 204 17.07 -5.84 1.38
N VAL A 205 16.94 -4.54 1.66
CA VAL A 205 16.95 -4.01 3.02
C VAL A 205 15.54 -3.57 3.39
N PHE A 206 15.00 -4.08 4.49
CA PHE A 206 13.71 -3.66 5.04
C PHE A 206 13.95 -2.83 6.30
N MET A 207 13.53 -1.57 6.27
CA MET A 207 13.58 -0.64 7.41
C MET A 207 12.21 -0.56 8.06
N LEU A 208 12.08 -1.14 9.25
CA LEU A 208 10.83 -1.26 10.01
C LEU A 208 10.86 -0.32 11.21
N TRP A 209 10.24 0.85 11.06
CA TRP A 209 10.26 1.90 12.07
C TRP A 209 8.95 2.00 12.83
N GLY A 210 9.01 1.73 14.13
CA GLY A 210 7.86 1.69 15.04
C GLY A 210 7.11 0.35 15.03
N ASN A 211 6.25 0.16 16.02
CA ASN A 211 5.58 -1.13 16.26
C ASN A 211 4.71 -1.58 15.08
N TYR A 212 4.08 -0.65 14.37
CA TYR A 212 3.24 -0.96 13.24
C TYR A 212 4.03 -1.59 12.08
N ALA A 213 5.19 -1.00 11.74
CA ALA A 213 6.08 -1.55 10.72
C ALA A 213 6.74 -2.87 11.19
N LYS A 214 7.19 -2.92 12.46
CA LYS A 214 7.80 -4.13 13.05
C LYS A 214 6.87 -5.34 13.03
N ALA A 215 5.56 -5.13 13.16
CA ALA A 215 4.56 -6.20 13.07
C ALA A 215 4.56 -6.92 11.70
N LYS A 216 5.14 -6.29 10.66
CA LYS A 216 5.28 -6.87 9.31
C LYS A 216 6.50 -7.77 9.12
N LYS A 217 7.37 -7.88 10.13
CA LYS A 217 8.60 -8.67 10.08
C LYS A 217 8.38 -10.12 9.63
N ASN A 218 7.28 -10.75 10.08
CA ASN A 218 6.95 -12.14 9.74
C ASN A 218 6.59 -12.36 8.26
N LEU A 219 6.43 -11.29 7.48
CA LEU A 219 6.20 -11.35 6.03
C LEU A 219 7.51 -11.41 5.24
N ILE A 220 8.66 -11.27 5.92
CA ILE A 220 9.97 -11.05 5.31
C ILE A 220 10.90 -12.21 5.66
N ASP A 221 11.50 -12.82 4.66
CA ASP A 221 12.52 -13.87 4.86
C ASP A 221 13.86 -13.22 5.27
N GLY A 222 14.15 -13.22 6.57
CA GLY A 222 15.39 -12.68 7.13
C GLY A 222 16.66 -13.45 6.75
N LYS A 223 16.56 -14.61 6.07
CA LYS A 223 17.72 -15.31 5.51
C LYS A 223 18.15 -14.72 4.16
N LYS A 224 17.18 -14.14 3.42
CA LYS A 224 17.40 -13.54 2.10
C LYS A 224 17.65 -12.03 2.18
N HIS A 225 17.15 -11.37 3.22
CA HIS A 225 17.07 -9.91 3.33
C HIS A 225 17.63 -9.40 4.65
N LEU A 226 18.11 -8.16 4.64
CA LEU A 226 18.45 -7.45 5.87
C LEU A 226 17.19 -6.78 6.45
N ILE A 227 16.88 -7.06 7.72
CA ILE A 227 15.79 -6.43 8.44
C ILE A 227 16.37 -5.52 9.52
N LEU A 228 16.07 -4.22 9.43
CA LEU A 228 16.52 -3.20 10.38
C LEU A 228 15.31 -2.65 11.14
N GLU A 229 15.33 -2.77 12.47
CA GLU A 229 14.22 -2.37 13.34
C GLU A 229 14.64 -1.22 14.25
N ALA A 230 13.84 -0.15 14.31
CA ALA A 230 14.05 0.99 15.22
C ALA A 230 12.72 1.50 15.78
N ALA A 231 12.77 2.48 16.70
CA ALA A 231 11.59 3.25 17.06
C ALA A 231 11.07 4.05 15.85
N HIS A 232 9.84 4.57 15.94
CA HIS A 232 9.31 5.42 14.88
C HIS A 232 10.00 6.80 14.88
N PRO A 233 10.28 7.41 13.71
CA PRO A 233 10.96 8.70 13.63
C PRO A 233 10.12 9.90 14.08
N SER A 234 8.89 9.71 14.57
CA SER A 234 8.07 10.82 15.05
C SER A 234 8.74 11.57 16.21
N PRO A 235 8.47 12.88 16.39
CA PRO A 235 9.01 13.65 17.51
C PRO A 235 8.75 13.03 18.89
N ARG A 236 7.70 12.22 19.02
CA ARG A 236 7.33 11.55 20.27
C ARG A 236 8.20 10.35 20.61
N SER A 237 8.90 9.77 19.64
CA SER A 237 9.57 8.47 19.79
C SER A 237 10.98 8.40 19.20
N ALA A 238 11.42 9.41 18.46
CA ALA A 238 12.72 9.37 17.79
C ALA A 238 13.89 9.18 18.77
N GLU A 239 13.86 9.87 19.92
CA GLU A 239 14.85 9.75 20.98
C GLU A 239 14.89 8.36 21.66
N HIS A 240 13.83 7.55 21.49
CA HIS A 240 13.71 6.24 22.12
C HIS A 240 14.23 5.10 21.23
N GLY A 241 15.25 5.38 20.39
CA GLY A 241 15.96 4.37 19.60
C GLY A 241 15.74 4.45 18.08
N PHE A 242 15.32 5.61 17.55
CA PHE A 242 15.45 5.93 16.14
C PHE A 242 16.75 6.72 15.90
N LEU A 243 16.95 7.81 16.61
CA LEU A 243 18.21 8.55 16.55
C LEU A 243 19.35 7.66 17.09
N GLY A 244 20.43 7.53 16.32
CA GLY A 244 21.55 6.63 16.58
C GLY A 244 21.35 5.18 16.12
N CYS A 245 20.26 4.84 15.41
CA CYS A 245 20.03 3.48 14.91
C CYS A 245 20.99 3.08 13.77
N LYS A 246 21.58 4.06 13.07
CA LYS A 246 22.55 3.88 11.97
C LYS A 246 22.04 2.98 10.84
N HIS A 247 20.77 3.11 10.52
CA HIS A 247 20.16 2.26 9.51
C HIS A 247 20.66 2.59 8.11
N PHE A 248 21.05 3.83 7.83
CA PHE A 248 21.48 4.28 6.52
C PHE A 248 22.87 3.74 6.16
N SER A 249 23.82 3.82 7.07
CA SER A 249 25.15 3.21 6.90
C SER A 249 25.08 1.69 6.88
N LYS A 250 24.27 1.07 7.74
CA LYS A 250 24.06 -0.39 7.75
C LYS A 250 23.46 -0.88 6.44
N ALA A 251 22.46 -0.17 5.89
CA ALA A 251 21.86 -0.50 4.59
C ALA A 251 22.92 -0.45 3.48
N ASN A 252 23.69 0.62 3.41
CA ASN A 252 24.72 0.77 2.39
C ASN A 252 25.81 -0.30 2.53
N THR A 253 26.26 -0.59 3.73
CA THR A 253 27.23 -1.67 3.98
C THR A 253 26.70 -3.02 3.46
N TYR A 254 25.43 -3.34 3.73
CA TYR A 254 24.81 -4.57 3.28
C TYR A 254 24.65 -4.63 1.75
N LEU A 255 24.15 -3.55 1.14
CA LEU A 255 24.01 -3.46 -0.33
C LEU A 255 25.37 -3.67 -1.00
N LYS A 256 26.41 -2.95 -0.56
CA LYS A 256 27.77 -3.06 -1.08
C LYS A 256 28.35 -4.46 -0.94
N SER A 257 28.14 -5.12 0.21
CA SER A 257 28.64 -6.49 0.43
C SER A 257 27.99 -7.52 -0.49
N ASN A 258 26.81 -7.21 -1.06
CA ASN A 258 26.09 -8.04 -2.02
C ASN A 258 26.25 -7.54 -3.48
N GLY A 259 27.22 -6.67 -3.75
CA GLY A 259 27.48 -6.15 -5.12
C GLY A 259 26.40 -5.20 -5.65
N ILE A 260 25.55 -4.66 -4.76
CA ILE A 260 24.47 -3.73 -5.10
C ILE A 260 24.95 -2.30 -4.81
N GLN A 261 24.68 -1.40 -5.75
CA GLN A 261 25.04 0.02 -5.58
C GLN A 261 24.38 0.60 -4.33
N GLU A 262 25.18 1.29 -3.52
CA GLU A 262 24.74 2.02 -2.33
C GLU A 262 23.72 3.10 -2.67
N ILE A 263 22.95 3.53 -1.66
CA ILE A 263 22.02 4.66 -1.77
C ILE A 263 22.75 5.95 -1.36
N ASP A 264 22.63 6.96 -2.16
CA ASP A 264 23.00 8.33 -1.80
C ASP A 264 21.84 8.99 -1.08
N TRP A 265 21.87 8.84 0.26
CA TRP A 265 20.80 9.30 1.16
C TRP A 265 20.67 10.83 1.24
#